data_44b1da6e0c38efffc5e960bcca79fa93
#
_entry.id   44b1da6e0c38efffc5e960bcca79fa93
#
_cell.length_a   1.000
_cell.length_b   1.000
_cell.length_c   1.000
_cell.angle_alpha   90.00
_cell.angle_beta   90.00
_cell.angle_gamma   90.00
#
_symmetry.space_group_name_H-M   'P 1'
#
loop_
_entity.id
_entity.type
_entity.pdbx_description
1 polymer ?
#
loop_
_entity_poly.entity_id
_entity_poly.type
_entity_poly.pdbx_seq_one_letter_code
_entity_poly.pdbx_strand_id
1 'polypeptide(L)'
;MTHRCTAALLIALLAPLPAAAQFKSNSSLAPPRDGNATEGWSGKGELGIALSKGNTESETVIGKVDIDFSNARRKIAFGAWGQYASTDDVESARRFGSHFTSGWRLDERRYIYGSLRSERDDFGTYEYQWTATSGYGYEVVRTDTHRLFFEFGPGYRFAKDQGVRVHHKEGIARGLVDWSLKGTDTATLTGTLLVEAGRKNTFARNLLGVQVKVNEKLAMKAGLETRYNSDVEPGIVKTDNLTTVNLVYSFK
;
A
#
# COMPACT_ATOMS: atom_id res chain seq x y z
N MET A 1 27.69 -39.01 -3.58
CA MET A 1 26.74 -39.18 -2.46
C MET A 1 25.91 -37.92 -2.41
N THR A 2 24.70 -38.00 -2.90
CA THR A 2 23.79 -36.87 -3.10
C THR A 2 22.75 -36.84 -1.98
N HIS A 3 22.82 -35.86 -1.07
CA HIS A 3 21.77 -35.64 -0.08
C HIS A 3 20.73 -34.63 -0.64
N ARG A 4 19.58 -35.18 -0.98
CA ARG A 4 18.37 -34.39 -1.30
C ARG A 4 17.71 -34.00 0.03
N CYS A 5 17.72 -32.73 0.39
CA CYS A 5 16.85 -32.18 1.43
C CYS A 5 15.46 -31.93 0.85
N THR A 6 14.50 -32.74 1.23
CA THR A 6 13.08 -32.59 0.96
C THR A 6 12.49 -31.66 2.04
N ALA A 7 12.16 -30.42 1.69
CA ALA A 7 11.42 -29.53 2.59
C ALA A 7 9.94 -29.95 2.56
N ALA A 8 9.45 -30.51 3.65
CA ALA A 8 8.04 -30.82 3.84
C ALA A 8 7.27 -29.55 4.23
N LEU A 9 6.40 -29.09 3.33
CA LEU A 9 5.45 -28.01 3.57
C LEU A 9 4.27 -28.55 4.39
N LEU A 10 4.21 -28.22 5.67
CA LEU A 10 3.09 -28.59 6.55
C LEU A 10 1.91 -27.66 6.29
N ILE A 11 0.92 -28.13 5.53
CA ILE A 11 -0.39 -27.46 5.39
C ILE A 11 -1.29 -28.00 6.49
N ALA A 12 -1.51 -27.21 7.54
CA ALA A 12 -2.52 -27.51 8.56
C ALA A 12 -3.90 -27.10 8.05
N LEU A 13 -4.77 -28.10 7.80
CA LEU A 13 -6.22 -27.86 7.57
C LEU A 13 -6.87 -27.40 8.89
N LEU A 14 -7.36 -26.19 8.93
CA LEU A 14 -8.22 -25.66 9.99
C LEU A 14 -9.65 -25.51 9.48
N ALA A 15 -10.58 -26.10 10.22
CA ALA A 15 -12.01 -26.10 9.94
C ALA A 15 -12.64 -24.67 9.98
N PRO A 16 -13.73 -24.42 9.25
CA PRO A 16 -14.28 -23.07 9.08
C PRO A 16 -15.10 -22.65 10.30
N LEU A 17 -14.79 -21.46 10.84
CA LEU A 17 -15.69 -20.71 11.72
C LEU A 17 -16.30 -19.54 10.94
N PRO A 18 -17.61 -19.29 11.04
CA PRO A 18 -18.29 -18.23 10.29
C PRO A 18 -18.14 -16.89 11.00
N ALA A 19 -17.36 -15.98 10.46
CA ALA A 19 -17.48 -14.57 10.80
C ALA A 19 -17.00 -13.71 9.63
N ALA A 20 -17.92 -13.02 8.99
CA ALA A 20 -17.68 -12.12 7.88
C ALA A 20 -17.16 -10.76 8.37
N ALA A 21 -15.88 -10.66 8.70
CA ALA A 21 -15.20 -9.37 8.76
C ALA A 21 -14.66 -9.06 7.37
N GLN A 22 -15.29 -8.13 6.66
CA GLN A 22 -14.83 -7.65 5.35
C GLN A 22 -13.56 -6.83 5.56
N PHE A 23 -12.41 -7.40 5.21
CA PHE A 23 -11.18 -6.66 5.10
C PHE A 23 -11.23 -5.80 3.84
N LYS A 24 -11.38 -4.50 4.01
CA LYS A 24 -11.31 -3.53 2.90
C LYS A 24 -9.86 -3.18 2.65
N SER A 25 -9.39 -3.26 1.41
CA SER A 25 -8.15 -2.60 1.00
C SER A 25 -8.35 -1.09 1.21
N ASN A 26 -7.43 -0.43 1.93
CA ASN A 26 -7.54 1.02 2.23
C ASN A 26 -6.94 1.91 1.15
N SER A 27 -6.55 1.36 0.01
CA SER A 27 -5.98 2.11 -1.10
C SER A 27 -7.02 2.91 -1.89
N SER A 28 -8.28 2.44 -1.95
CA SER A 28 -9.37 3.17 -2.59
C SER A 28 -10.00 4.19 -1.66
N LEU A 29 -10.18 5.42 -2.16
CA LEU A 29 -10.85 6.54 -1.49
C LEU A 29 -12.36 6.51 -1.64
N ALA A 30 -12.91 5.47 -2.30
CA ALA A 30 -14.34 5.31 -2.47
C ALA A 30 -15.06 5.23 -1.12
N PRO A 31 -15.98 6.15 -0.80
CA PRO A 31 -16.84 6.03 0.37
C PRO A 31 -17.68 4.74 0.31
N PRO A 32 -18.07 4.16 1.44
CA PRO A 32 -18.94 2.98 1.44
C PRO A 32 -20.30 3.28 0.82
N ARG A 33 -20.97 2.27 0.26
CA ARG A 33 -22.37 2.37 -0.19
C ARG A 33 -23.33 2.26 1.00
N ASP A 34 -24.52 2.86 0.82
CA ASP A 34 -25.57 2.87 1.84
C ASP A 34 -25.99 1.47 2.28
N GLY A 35 -26.41 1.35 3.52
CA GLY A 35 -27.13 0.22 4.12
C GLY A 35 -26.29 -0.80 4.89
N ASN A 36 -25.01 -0.99 4.60
CA ASN A 36 -24.12 -1.93 5.32
C ASN A 36 -22.77 -1.33 5.75
N ALA A 37 -22.59 -0.04 5.57
CA ALA A 37 -21.39 0.63 6.06
C ALA A 37 -21.52 0.84 7.57
N THR A 38 -20.67 0.24 8.35
CA THR A 38 -20.46 0.69 9.73
C THR A 38 -19.99 2.13 9.65
N GLU A 39 -20.91 3.07 9.91
CA GLU A 39 -20.57 4.48 10.05
C GLU A 39 -19.63 4.62 11.24
N GLY A 40 -18.53 5.35 11.08
CA GLY A 40 -17.60 5.60 12.16
C GLY A 40 -16.14 5.39 11.81
N TRP A 41 -15.35 5.26 12.85
CA TRP A 41 -13.90 5.08 12.80
C TRP A 41 -13.53 3.61 12.71
N SER A 42 -12.46 3.33 11.96
CA SER A 42 -11.81 2.02 11.92
C SER A 42 -10.31 2.21 11.69
N GLY A 43 -9.52 1.23 12.06
CA GLY A 43 -8.08 1.33 11.83
C GLY A 43 -7.40 -0.02 11.69
N LYS A 44 -6.16 0.03 11.20
CA LYS A 44 -5.28 -1.12 11.05
C LYS A 44 -3.85 -0.75 11.43
N GLY A 45 -3.18 -1.69 12.08
CA GLY A 45 -1.73 -1.72 12.22
C GLY A 45 -1.17 -2.88 11.40
N GLU A 46 -0.06 -2.67 10.71
CA GLU A 46 0.72 -3.74 10.07
C GLU A 46 2.15 -3.69 10.61
N LEU A 47 2.69 -4.86 10.96
CA LEU A 47 4.10 -5.07 11.23
C LEU A 47 4.61 -6.13 10.26
N GLY A 48 5.61 -5.78 9.46
CA GLY A 48 6.24 -6.65 8.48
C GLY A 48 7.71 -6.84 8.79
N ILE A 49 8.20 -8.05 8.53
CA ILE A 49 9.62 -8.38 8.58
C ILE A 49 10.01 -9.13 7.32
N ALA A 50 11.25 -8.94 6.88
CA ALA A 50 11.92 -9.78 5.90
C ALA A 50 13.34 -10.02 6.39
N LEU A 51 13.76 -11.29 6.42
CA LEU A 51 15.09 -11.72 6.86
C LEU A 51 15.72 -12.57 5.77
N SER A 52 16.98 -12.31 5.47
CA SER A 52 17.80 -13.16 4.60
C SER A 52 19.11 -13.47 5.32
N LYS A 53 19.50 -14.75 5.32
CA LYS A 53 20.78 -15.20 5.88
C LYS A 53 21.49 -16.09 4.87
N GLY A 54 22.77 -15.81 4.63
CA GLY A 54 23.59 -16.57 3.70
C GLY A 54 24.96 -15.91 3.55
N ASN A 55 25.43 -15.78 2.31
CA ASN A 55 26.67 -15.03 2.03
C ASN A 55 26.50 -13.51 2.32
N THR A 56 25.27 -13.03 2.36
CA THR A 56 24.88 -11.67 2.72
C THR A 56 23.74 -11.78 3.72
N GLU A 57 23.83 -11.07 4.83
CA GLU A 57 22.73 -10.98 5.81
C GLU A 57 21.93 -9.70 5.55
N SER A 58 20.61 -9.80 5.43
CA SER A 58 19.76 -8.62 5.32
C SER A 58 18.52 -8.73 6.21
N GLU A 59 18.18 -7.61 6.81
CA GLU A 59 17.04 -7.47 7.69
C GLU A 59 16.20 -6.27 7.24
N THR A 60 14.90 -6.43 7.20
CA THR A 60 13.96 -5.35 6.90
C THR A 60 12.81 -5.41 7.90
N VAL A 61 12.49 -4.25 8.47
CA VAL A 61 11.33 -4.06 9.34
C VAL A 61 10.44 -2.97 8.76
N ILE A 62 9.13 -3.22 8.73
CA ILE A 62 8.12 -2.27 8.24
C ILE A 62 7.03 -2.14 9.29
N GLY A 63 6.69 -0.90 9.65
CA GLY A 63 5.52 -0.57 10.44
C GLY A 63 4.56 0.29 9.64
N LYS A 64 3.23 0.01 9.71
CA LYS A 64 2.19 0.85 9.11
C LYS A 64 1.03 1.00 10.08
N VAL A 65 0.39 2.16 10.04
CA VAL A 65 -0.87 2.43 10.70
C VAL A 65 -1.78 3.21 9.76
N ASP A 66 -3.03 2.79 9.66
CA ASP A 66 -4.08 3.47 8.92
C ASP A 66 -5.28 3.67 9.82
N ILE A 67 -5.87 4.86 9.79
CA ILE A 67 -7.09 5.23 10.51
C ILE A 67 -8.05 5.83 9.49
N ASP A 68 -9.25 5.28 9.44
CA ASP A 68 -10.29 5.69 8.52
C ASP A 68 -11.54 6.12 9.27
N PHE A 69 -12.14 7.21 8.82
CA PHE A 69 -13.53 7.54 9.09
C PHE A 69 -14.35 7.37 7.81
N SER A 70 -15.51 6.74 7.90
CA SER A 70 -16.40 6.61 6.76
C SER A 70 -17.87 6.70 7.15
N ASN A 71 -18.65 7.28 6.26
CA ASN A 71 -20.12 7.24 6.27
C ASN A 71 -20.63 7.08 4.83
N ALA A 72 -21.96 7.11 4.62
CA ALA A 72 -22.58 6.92 3.32
C ALA A 72 -22.02 7.83 2.19
N ARG A 73 -21.58 9.05 2.53
CA ARG A 73 -21.16 10.05 1.54
C ARG A 73 -19.68 10.40 1.57
N ARG A 74 -18.99 10.16 2.69
CA ARG A 74 -17.61 10.61 2.89
C ARG A 74 -16.73 9.48 3.40
N LYS A 75 -15.50 9.46 2.91
CA LYS A 75 -14.41 8.71 3.51
C LYS A 75 -13.25 9.67 3.76
N ILE A 76 -12.66 9.59 4.96
CA ILE A 76 -11.43 10.28 5.34
C ILE A 76 -10.47 9.19 5.79
N ALA A 77 -9.23 9.23 5.34
CA ALA A 77 -8.20 8.30 5.75
C ALA A 77 -6.92 9.06 6.07
N PHE A 78 -6.29 8.66 7.15
CA PHE A 78 -4.94 9.06 7.53
C PHE A 78 -4.11 7.81 7.72
N GLY A 79 -2.90 7.79 7.18
CA GLY A 79 -1.96 6.70 7.37
C GLY A 79 -0.53 7.21 7.51
N ALA A 80 0.25 6.42 8.22
CA ALA A 80 1.70 6.60 8.33
C ALA A 80 2.40 5.25 8.25
N TRP A 81 3.61 5.26 7.73
CA TRP A 81 4.43 4.06 7.61
C TRP A 81 5.91 4.39 7.75
N GLY A 82 6.67 3.40 8.19
CA GLY A 82 8.12 3.44 8.25
C GLY A 82 8.71 2.12 7.80
N GLN A 83 9.89 2.20 7.19
CA GLN A 83 10.71 1.06 6.79
C GLN A 83 12.16 1.33 7.19
N TYR A 84 12.77 0.33 7.78
CA TYR A 84 14.19 0.26 8.05
C TYR A 84 14.75 -1.03 7.47
N ALA A 85 15.91 -0.96 6.82
CA ALA A 85 16.62 -2.14 6.37
C ALA A 85 18.13 -1.99 6.60
N SER A 86 18.79 -3.11 6.90
CA SER A 86 20.25 -3.24 6.94
C SER A 86 20.70 -4.44 6.11
N THR A 87 21.92 -4.34 5.60
CA THR A 87 22.58 -5.41 4.85
C THR A 87 24.02 -5.51 5.37
N ASP A 88 24.42 -6.69 5.90
CA ASP A 88 25.71 -6.91 6.55
C ASP A 88 26.02 -5.83 7.60
N ASP A 89 25.05 -5.55 8.50
CA ASP A 89 25.09 -4.53 9.54
C ASP A 89 25.22 -3.06 9.06
N VAL A 90 25.12 -2.84 7.75
CA VAL A 90 25.13 -1.49 7.16
C VAL A 90 23.69 -1.10 6.79
N GLU A 91 23.25 0.09 7.24
CA GLU A 91 21.95 0.62 6.88
C GLU A 91 21.81 0.73 5.35
N SER A 92 20.77 0.10 4.79
CA SER A 92 20.51 0.04 3.35
C SER A 92 19.17 0.67 2.95
N ALA A 93 18.24 0.86 3.89
CA ALA A 93 17.04 1.65 3.67
C ALA A 93 16.54 2.28 4.98
N ARG A 94 16.18 3.54 4.90
CA ARG A 94 15.43 4.26 5.95
C ARG A 94 14.42 5.18 5.28
N ARG A 95 13.16 4.77 5.32
CA ARG A 95 12.06 5.48 4.68
C ARG A 95 10.90 5.63 5.65
N PHE A 96 10.21 6.75 5.58
CA PHE A 96 8.94 6.93 6.25
C PHE A 96 8.05 7.88 5.46
N GLY A 97 6.76 7.73 5.64
CA GLY A 97 5.81 8.57 4.97
C GLY A 97 4.48 8.61 5.66
N SER A 98 3.66 9.53 5.21
CA SER A 98 2.28 9.68 5.65
C SER A 98 1.39 10.05 4.48
N HIS A 99 0.11 9.80 4.63
CA HIS A 99 -0.90 10.24 3.69
C HIS A 99 -2.16 10.68 4.42
N PHE A 100 -2.79 11.68 3.85
CA PHE A 100 -4.13 12.11 4.21
C PHE A 100 -4.98 12.10 2.94
N THR A 101 -6.19 11.56 3.03
CA THR A 101 -7.07 11.45 1.89
C THR A 101 -8.52 11.73 2.28
N SER A 102 -9.27 12.31 1.38
CA SER A 102 -10.71 12.54 1.56
C SER A 102 -11.43 12.23 0.25
N GLY A 103 -12.44 11.36 0.31
CA GLY A 103 -13.32 11.01 -0.78
C GLY A 103 -14.75 11.44 -0.50
N TRP A 104 -15.42 11.96 -1.52
CA TRP A 104 -16.83 12.37 -1.47
C TRP A 104 -17.61 11.68 -2.57
N ARG A 105 -18.63 10.92 -2.21
CA ARG A 105 -19.49 10.18 -3.13
C ARG A 105 -20.44 11.13 -3.85
N LEU A 106 -20.47 11.07 -5.17
CA LEU A 106 -21.39 11.78 -6.03
C LEU A 106 -22.66 10.96 -6.29
N ASP A 107 -22.48 9.67 -6.59
CA ASP A 107 -23.56 8.71 -6.80
C ASP A 107 -23.10 7.27 -6.45
N GLU A 108 -23.82 6.25 -6.90
CA GLU A 108 -23.54 4.86 -6.56
C GLU A 108 -22.15 4.36 -6.97
N ARG A 109 -21.57 4.92 -8.05
CA ARG A 109 -20.30 4.46 -8.62
C ARG A 109 -19.23 5.53 -8.68
N ARG A 110 -19.59 6.81 -8.56
CA ARG A 110 -18.70 7.93 -8.79
C ARG A 110 -18.41 8.69 -7.50
N TYR A 111 -17.17 9.14 -7.36
CA TYR A 111 -16.75 9.98 -6.27
C TYR A 111 -15.64 10.93 -6.72
N ILE A 112 -15.49 12.03 -6.02
CA ILE A 112 -14.32 12.91 -6.12
C ILE A 112 -13.41 12.66 -4.93
N TYR A 113 -12.11 12.89 -5.10
CA TYR A 113 -11.15 12.74 -4.03
C TYR A 113 -10.14 13.88 -3.99
N GLY A 114 -9.56 14.07 -2.80
CA GLY A 114 -8.34 14.82 -2.57
C GLY A 114 -7.36 13.98 -1.75
N SER A 115 -6.07 14.05 -2.07
CA SER A 115 -5.02 13.29 -1.41
C SER A 115 -3.77 14.14 -1.22
N LEU A 116 -3.18 14.05 -0.04
CA LEU A 116 -1.87 14.60 0.28
C LEU A 116 -0.98 13.46 0.76
N ARG A 117 0.19 13.30 0.16
CA ARG A 117 1.19 12.30 0.52
C ARG A 117 2.51 12.97 0.80
N SER A 118 3.18 12.51 1.84
CA SER A 118 4.53 12.91 2.22
C SER A 118 5.39 11.66 2.32
N GLU A 119 6.63 11.75 1.86
CA GLU A 119 7.60 10.68 1.95
C GLU A 119 8.99 11.27 2.15
N ARG A 120 9.78 10.67 3.04
CA ARG A 120 11.20 10.86 3.17
C ARG A 120 11.89 9.51 2.94
N ASP A 121 12.96 9.53 2.15
CA ASP A 121 13.75 8.36 1.81
C ASP A 121 15.23 8.76 1.81
N ASP A 122 16.00 8.27 2.80
CA ASP A 122 17.39 8.65 2.97
C ASP A 122 18.33 7.96 1.97
N PHE A 123 17.82 7.01 1.17
CA PHE A 123 18.55 6.25 0.14
C PHE A 123 17.93 6.36 -1.26
N GLY A 124 16.83 7.11 -1.39
CA GLY A 124 16.10 7.25 -2.66
C GLY A 124 16.59 8.43 -3.49
N THR A 125 15.96 8.62 -4.67
CA THR A 125 16.22 9.77 -5.57
C THR A 125 15.91 11.10 -4.89
N TYR A 126 14.85 11.15 -4.09
CA TYR A 126 14.44 12.34 -3.35
C TYR A 126 14.62 12.13 -1.85
N GLU A 127 15.33 13.06 -1.19
CA GLU A 127 15.43 13.10 0.27
C GLU A 127 14.05 13.22 0.91
N TYR A 128 13.19 14.08 0.33
CA TYR A 128 11.78 14.15 0.68
C TYR A 128 10.93 14.59 -0.52
N GLN A 129 9.69 14.18 -0.51
CA GLN A 129 8.70 14.62 -1.48
C GLN A 129 7.32 14.79 -0.85
N TRP A 130 6.58 15.77 -1.38
CA TRP A 130 5.17 16.02 -1.10
C TRP A 130 4.39 15.94 -2.40
N THR A 131 3.27 15.26 -2.37
CA THR A 131 2.40 15.13 -3.54
C THR A 131 0.98 15.45 -3.12
N ALA A 132 0.39 16.50 -3.71
CA ALA A 132 -1.01 16.84 -3.57
C ALA A 132 -1.73 16.48 -4.86
N THR A 133 -2.83 15.74 -4.77
CA THR A 133 -3.61 15.31 -5.93
C THR A 133 -5.08 15.45 -5.65
N SER A 134 -5.87 15.69 -6.69
CA SER A 134 -7.33 15.64 -6.64
C SER A 134 -7.84 15.02 -7.93
N GLY A 135 -9.05 14.49 -7.91
CA GLY A 135 -9.55 13.86 -9.11
C GLY A 135 -10.87 13.14 -8.91
N TYR A 136 -11.11 12.27 -9.84
CA TYR A 136 -12.33 11.52 -9.99
C TYR A 136 -12.07 10.04 -9.85
N GLY A 137 -12.94 9.36 -9.12
CA GLY A 137 -12.91 7.92 -8.91
C GLY A 137 -14.18 7.24 -9.44
N TYR A 138 -13.99 6.04 -9.96
CA TYR A 138 -15.06 5.22 -10.51
C TYR A 138 -15.00 3.78 -10.00
N GLU A 139 -16.10 3.30 -9.42
CA GLU A 139 -16.26 1.92 -8.98
C GLU A 139 -16.75 1.05 -10.15
N VAL A 140 -15.86 0.28 -10.77
CA VAL A 140 -16.20 -0.62 -11.90
C VAL A 140 -16.94 -1.83 -11.40
N VAL A 141 -16.41 -2.48 -10.37
CA VAL A 141 -16.99 -3.67 -9.73
C VAL A 141 -17.01 -3.48 -8.23
N ARG A 142 -18.16 -3.75 -7.63
CA ARG A 142 -18.30 -3.87 -6.17
C ARG A 142 -19.33 -4.94 -5.85
N THR A 143 -18.85 -6.11 -5.53
CA THR A 143 -19.62 -7.24 -5.02
C THR A 143 -19.05 -7.68 -3.67
N ASP A 144 -19.62 -8.68 -3.05
CA ASP A 144 -19.10 -9.25 -1.79
C ASP A 144 -17.74 -9.93 -1.97
N THR A 145 -17.42 -10.36 -3.19
CA THR A 145 -16.20 -11.10 -3.52
C THR A 145 -15.20 -10.29 -4.34
N HIS A 146 -15.66 -9.34 -5.16
CA HIS A 146 -14.79 -8.60 -6.08
C HIS A 146 -14.98 -7.11 -5.91
N ARG A 147 -13.85 -6.37 -5.95
CA ARG A 147 -13.82 -4.91 -5.97
C ARG A 147 -12.79 -4.46 -6.99
N LEU A 148 -13.15 -3.45 -7.78
CA LEU A 148 -12.27 -2.81 -8.75
C LEU A 148 -12.61 -1.33 -8.84
N PHE A 149 -11.61 -0.49 -8.60
CA PHE A 149 -11.72 0.97 -8.64
C PHE A 149 -10.66 1.55 -9.53
N PHE A 150 -11.01 2.64 -10.19
CA PHE A 150 -10.09 3.51 -10.92
C PHE A 150 -10.17 4.92 -10.36
N GLU A 151 -9.03 5.55 -10.20
CA GLU A 151 -8.91 6.96 -9.86
C GLU A 151 -7.98 7.64 -10.86
N PHE A 152 -8.31 8.85 -11.26
CA PHE A 152 -7.45 9.68 -12.09
C PHE A 152 -7.65 11.15 -11.75
N GLY A 153 -6.60 11.94 -11.96
CA GLY A 153 -6.67 13.38 -11.76
C GLY A 153 -5.33 14.07 -11.84
N PRO A 154 -5.34 15.38 -11.85
CA PRO A 154 -4.14 16.20 -11.77
C PRO A 154 -3.58 16.23 -10.34
N GLY A 155 -2.31 16.54 -10.25
CA GLY A 155 -1.62 16.77 -9.00
C GLY A 155 -0.41 17.66 -9.16
N TYR A 156 0.24 17.88 -8.03
CA TYR A 156 1.45 18.67 -7.95
C TYR A 156 2.43 17.98 -7.01
N ARG A 157 3.68 17.85 -7.47
CA ARG A 157 4.80 17.28 -6.70
C ARG A 157 5.78 18.36 -6.35
N PHE A 158 6.18 18.38 -5.08
CA PHE A 158 7.33 19.12 -4.57
C PHE A 158 8.32 18.10 -4.01
N ALA A 159 9.55 18.12 -4.49
CA ALA A 159 10.58 17.18 -4.07
C ALA A 159 11.94 17.89 -3.93
N LYS A 160 12.81 17.35 -3.07
CA LYS A 160 14.20 17.75 -2.91
C LYS A 160 15.07 16.55 -3.28
N ASP A 161 16.03 16.76 -4.16
CA ASP A 161 17.01 15.73 -4.54
C ASP A 161 17.90 15.33 -3.36
N GLN A 162 18.32 14.07 -3.35
CA GLN A 162 19.22 13.51 -2.36
C GLN A 162 20.60 14.19 -2.43
N GLY A 163 21.17 14.52 -1.27
CA GLY A 163 22.53 15.05 -1.14
C GLY A 163 22.79 16.46 -1.70
N VAL A 164 21.81 17.08 -2.38
CA VAL A 164 21.94 18.41 -2.98
C VAL A 164 20.81 19.35 -2.59
N ARG A 165 21.03 20.69 -2.70
CA ARG A 165 19.98 21.68 -2.39
C ARG A 165 19.09 22.01 -3.60
N VAL A 166 18.80 21.03 -4.42
CA VAL A 166 17.95 21.21 -5.59
C VAL A 166 16.52 20.81 -5.26
N HIS A 167 15.58 21.70 -5.54
CA HIS A 167 14.15 21.47 -5.34
C HIS A 167 13.43 21.39 -6.67
N HIS A 168 12.55 20.43 -6.79
CA HIS A 168 11.71 20.23 -7.96
C HIS A 168 10.25 20.54 -7.64
N LYS A 169 9.60 21.21 -8.58
CA LYS A 169 8.19 21.55 -8.54
C LYS A 169 7.60 21.23 -9.89
N GLU A 170 6.67 20.30 -9.93
CA GLU A 170 6.06 19.87 -11.18
C GLU A 170 4.59 19.51 -11.04
N GLY A 171 3.83 19.79 -12.12
CA GLY A 171 2.50 19.20 -12.30
C GLY A 171 2.62 17.74 -12.66
N ILE A 172 1.74 16.91 -12.12
CA ILE A 172 1.68 15.47 -12.41
C ILE A 172 0.27 15.06 -12.83
N ALA A 173 0.19 13.99 -13.63
CA ALA A 173 -1.03 13.23 -13.82
C ALA A 173 -0.98 11.98 -12.94
N ARG A 174 -2.02 11.77 -12.12
CA ARG A 174 -2.13 10.59 -11.26
C ARG A 174 -3.18 9.62 -11.81
N GLY A 175 -2.81 8.35 -11.86
CA GLY A 175 -3.72 7.24 -12.10
C GLY A 175 -3.56 6.19 -11.00
N LEU A 176 -4.66 5.59 -10.57
CA LEU A 176 -4.65 4.49 -9.61
C LEU A 176 -5.67 3.43 -10.02
N VAL A 177 -5.25 2.18 -9.94
CA VAL A 177 -6.11 1.01 -10.02
C VAL A 177 -6.00 0.27 -8.70
N ASP A 178 -7.13 -0.03 -8.08
CA ASP A 178 -7.20 -0.83 -6.87
C ASP A 178 -8.20 -1.96 -7.05
N TRP A 179 -7.78 -3.17 -6.71
CA TRP A 179 -8.64 -4.33 -6.82
C TRP A 179 -8.47 -5.27 -5.63
N SER A 180 -9.52 -6.01 -5.35
CA SER A 180 -9.48 -7.11 -4.39
C SER A 180 -10.40 -8.23 -4.82
N LEU A 181 -9.96 -9.47 -4.55
CA LEU A 181 -10.66 -10.69 -4.83
C LEU A 181 -10.68 -11.56 -3.58
N LYS A 182 -11.87 -11.80 -3.04
CA LYS A 182 -12.09 -12.76 -1.95
C LYS A 182 -12.13 -14.17 -2.56
N GLY A 183 -11.05 -14.91 -2.42
CA GLY A 183 -10.94 -16.28 -2.95
C GLY A 183 -11.64 -17.31 -2.08
N THR A 184 -11.58 -17.12 -0.74
CA THR A 184 -12.28 -17.93 0.26
C THR A 184 -12.80 -17.02 1.38
N ASP A 185 -13.48 -17.57 2.40
CA ASP A 185 -13.92 -16.78 3.55
C ASP A 185 -12.76 -16.22 4.39
N THR A 186 -11.59 -16.81 4.27
CA THR A 186 -10.40 -16.39 5.01
C THR A 186 -9.33 -15.74 4.12
N ALA A 187 -9.26 -16.06 2.83
CA ALA A 187 -8.21 -15.61 1.93
C ALA A 187 -8.70 -14.52 0.96
N THR A 188 -7.93 -13.43 0.87
CA THR A 188 -8.19 -12.32 -0.04
C THR A 188 -6.91 -11.95 -0.80
N LEU A 189 -7.03 -11.85 -2.12
CA LEU A 189 -6.01 -11.26 -2.99
C LEU A 189 -6.27 -9.77 -3.11
N THR A 190 -5.22 -8.97 -3.10
CA THR A 190 -5.31 -7.52 -3.27
C THR A 190 -4.24 -7.02 -4.22
N GLY A 191 -4.55 -5.98 -4.96
CA GLY A 191 -3.57 -5.29 -5.79
C GLY A 191 -3.88 -3.82 -5.91
N THR A 192 -2.82 -3.02 -5.95
CA THR A 192 -2.89 -1.57 -6.17
C THR A 192 -1.78 -1.17 -7.11
N LEU A 193 -2.12 -0.48 -8.19
CA LEU A 193 -1.16 0.17 -9.08
C LEU A 193 -1.40 1.67 -9.03
N LEU A 194 -0.41 2.41 -8.54
CA LEU A 194 -0.35 3.88 -8.57
C LEU A 194 0.67 4.32 -9.60
N VAL A 195 0.31 5.25 -10.47
CA VAL A 195 1.22 5.93 -11.40
C VAL A 195 1.06 7.44 -11.24
N GLU A 196 2.16 8.13 -11.07
CA GLU A 196 2.24 9.59 -11.00
C GLU A 196 3.23 10.07 -12.06
N ALA A 197 2.71 10.45 -13.24
CA ALA A 197 3.51 10.89 -14.36
C ALA A 197 3.75 12.40 -14.29
N GLY A 198 5.00 12.80 -14.10
CA GLY A 198 5.49 14.16 -14.15
C GLY A 198 6.39 14.39 -15.37
N ARG A 199 6.77 15.64 -15.60
CA ARG A 199 7.70 15.99 -16.71
C ARG A 199 9.12 15.52 -16.40
N LYS A 200 9.55 15.56 -15.15
CA LYS A 200 10.87 15.15 -14.70
C LYS A 200 10.89 13.67 -14.33
N ASN A 201 10.00 13.24 -13.46
CA ASN A 201 9.96 11.86 -12.98
C ASN A 201 8.56 11.25 -13.09
N THR A 202 8.50 10.04 -13.65
CA THR A 202 7.34 9.15 -13.52
C THR A 202 7.62 8.17 -12.39
N PHE A 203 6.80 8.28 -11.34
CA PHE A 203 6.78 7.34 -10.23
C PHE A 203 5.67 6.31 -10.45
N ALA A 204 5.99 5.04 -10.30
CA ALA A 204 4.98 3.99 -10.25
C ALA A 204 5.21 3.09 -9.03
N ARG A 205 4.12 2.67 -8.39
CA ARG A 205 4.14 1.72 -7.28
C ARG A 205 3.08 0.66 -7.48
N ASN A 206 3.52 -0.58 -7.54
CA ASN A 206 2.63 -1.74 -7.57
C ASN A 206 2.71 -2.49 -6.23
N LEU A 207 1.56 -2.79 -5.66
CA LEU A 207 1.41 -3.57 -4.44
C LEU A 207 0.54 -4.78 -4.77
N LEU A 208 1.06 -5.96 -4.55
CA LEU A 208 0.31 -7.21 -4.63
C LEU A 208 0.34 -7.86 -3.25
N GLY A 209 -0.76 -8.49 -2.85
CA GLY A 209 -0.82 -9.14 -1.55
C GLY A 209 -1.82 -10.28 -1.50
N VAL A 210 -1.45 -11.30 -0.76
CA VAL A 210 -2.34 -12.37 -0.30
C VAL A 210 -2.50 -12.22 1.20
N GLN A 211 -3.72 -12.01 1.65
CA GLN A 211 -4.03 -11.87 3.07
C GLN A 211 -4.91 -13.04 3.52
N VAL A 212 -4.51 -13.69 4.63
CA VAL A 212 -5.24 -14.79 5.25
C VAL A 212 -5.63 -14.39 6.67
N LYS A 213 -6.92 -14.43 6.97
CA LYS A 213 -7.44 -14.17 8.32
C LYS A 213 -7.03 -15.30 9.26
N VAL A 214 -6.52 -14.93 10.42
CA VAL A 214 -6.26 -15.83 11.54
C VAL A 214 -7.45 -15.82 12.50
N ASN A 215 -8.02 -14.63 12.76
CA ASN A 215 -9.25 -14.43 13.53
C ASN A 215 -9.92 -13.11 13.12
N GLU A 216 -10.90 -12.64 13.89
CA GLU A 216 -11.66 -11.41 13.59
C GLU A 216 -10.77 -10.13 13.54
N LYS A 217 -9.68 -10.11 14.29
CA LYS A 217 -8.81 -8.94 14.44
C LYS A 217 -7.44 -9.13 13.79
N LEU A 218 -6.98 -10.38 13.63
CA LEU A 218 -5.65 -10.70 13.14
C LEU A 218 -5.70 -11.36 11.77
N ALA A 219 -4.78 -10.96 10.90
CA ALA A 219 -4.50 -11.60 9.62
C ALA A 219 -3.00 -11.65 9.36
N MET A 220 -2.57 -12.61 8.57
CA MET A 220 -1.24 -12.66 7.97
C MET A 220 -1.34 -12.20 6.51
N LYS A 221 -0.34 -11.46 6.03
CA LYS A 221 -0.29 -10.96 4.67
C LYS A 221 1.10 -11.18 4.10
N ALA A 222 1.18 -11.91 2.98
CA ALA A 222 2.35 -11.92 2.12
C ALA A 222 2.18 -10.82 1.08
N GLY A 223 3.19 -9.97 0.90
CA GLY A 223 3.14 -8.81 0.02
C GLY A 223 4.37 -8.67 -0.86
N LEU A 224 4.15 -8.20 -2.08
CA LEU A 224 5.17 -7.76 -3.02
C LEU A 224 4.92 -6.28 -3.33
N GLU A 225 5.90 -5.43 -3.04
CA GLU A 225 5.92 -4.04 -3.47
C GLU A 225 6.97 -3.88 -4.56
N THR A 226 6.59 -3.29 -5.70
CA THR A 226 7.50 -2.85 -6.76
C THR A 226 7.38 -1.34 -6.88
N ARG A 227 8.50 -0.64 -6.81
CA ARG A 227 8.61 0.82 -6.98
C ARG A 227 9.46 1.12 -8.18
N TYR A 228 9.03 2.06 -9.00
CA TYR A 228 9.75 2.51 -10.19
C TYR A 228 9.85 4.04 -10.18
N ASN A 229 11.03 4.55 -10.49
CA ASN A 229 11.31 5.95 -10.79
C ASN A 229 11.99 6.03 -12.15
N SER A 230 11.46 6.87 -13.06
CA SER A 230 12.06 7.04 -14.40
C SER A 230 13.34 7.87 -14.37
N ASP A 231 13.44 8.79 -13.41
CA ASP A 231 14.58 9.69 -13.20
C ASP A 231 15.27 9.31 -11.89
N VAL A 232 16.48 8.77 -11.98
CA VAL A 232 17.33 8.38 -10.86
C VAL A 232 18.77 8.84 -11.14
N GLU A 233 19.56 9.04 -10.10
CA GLU A 233 20.96 9.38 -10.24
C GLU A 233 21.75 8.25 -10.93
N PRO A 234 22.87 8.60 -11.64
CA PRO A 234 23.74 7.60 -12.24
C PRO A 234 24.22 6.58 -11.18
N GLY A 235 24.06 5.29 -11.48
CA GLY A 235 24.42 4.19 -10.58
C GLY A 235 23.28 3.70 -9.68
N ILE A 236 22.14 4.41 -9.63
CA ILE A 236 20.94 3.97 -8.89
C ILE A 236 20.01 3.19 -9.81
N VAL A 237 19.47 2.09 -9.33
CA VAL A 237 18.49 1.29 -10.06
C VAL A 237 17.13 1.98 -10.09
N LYS A 238 16.42 1.86 -11.22
CA LYS A 238 15.09 2.47 -11.40
C LYS A 238 13.96 1.71 -10.71
N THR A 239 14.19 0.46 -10.37
CA THR A 239 13.14 -0.42 -9.85
C THR A 239 13.61 -1.12 -8.58
N ASP A 240 12.87 -0.92 -7.51
CA ASP A 240 13.04 -1.62 -6.23
C ASP A 240 11.93 -2.63 -6.05
N ASN A 241 12.27 -3.82 -5.56
CA ASN A 241 11.31 -4.85 -5.19
C ASN A 241 11.49 -5.22 -3.72
N LEU A 242 10.37 -5.35 -3.03
CA LEU A 242 10.34 -5.71 -1.62
C LEU A 242 9.26 -6.77 -1.40
N THR A 243 9.66 -7.94 -0.94
CA THR A 243 8.75 -9.01 -0.51
C THR A 243 8.71 -9.06 1.01
N THR A 244 7.53 -9.10 1.59
CA THR A 244 7.32 -9.08 3.04
C THR A 244 6.29 -10.08 3.50
N VAL A 245 6.43 -10.51 4.77
CA VAL A 245 5.36 -11.18 5.51
C VAL A 245 4.97 -10.27 6.66
N ASN A 246 3.71 -9.92 6.73
CA ASN A 246 3.19 -8.94 7.67
C ASN A 246 2.13 -9.59 8.58
N LEU A 247 2.14 -9.20 9.85
CA LEU A 247 1.01 -9.37 10.75
C LEU A 247 0.14 -8.11 10.69
N VAL A 248 -1.14 -8.30 10.47
CA VAL A 248 -2.13 -7.21 10.37
C VAL A 248 -3.10 -7.31 11.53
N TYR A 249 -3.23 -6.24 12.29
CA TYR A 249 -4.22 -6.10 13.36
C TYR A 249 -5.24 -5.03 12.98
N SER A 250 -6.53 -5.36 13.07
CA SER A 250 -7.65 -4.45 12.77
C SER A 250 -8.42 -4.13 14.03
N PHE A 251 -8.79 -2.84 14.18
CA PHE A 251 -9.58 -2.33 15.29
C PHE A 251 -10.70 -1.41 14.79
N LYS A 252 -11.76 -1.34 15.54
CA LYS A 252 -12.90 -0.44 15.34
C LYS A 252 -13.12 0.36 16.60
#